data_3fd4fb431288ea5b820a014f358592ee
#
_entry.id   3fd4fb431288ea5b820a014f358592ee
#
_cell.length_a   1.000
_cell.length_b   1.000
_cell.length_c   1.000
_cell.angle_alpha   90.00
_cell.angle_beta   90.00
_cell.angle_gamma   90.00
#
_symmetry.space_group_name_H-M   'P 1'
#
loop_
_entity.id
_entity.type
_entity.pdbx_description
1 polymer ?
#
loop_
_entity_poly.entity_id
_entity_poly.type
_entity_poly.pdbx_seq_one_letter_code
_entity_poly.pdbx_strand_id
1 'polypeptide(L)'
;MKKLLSSFSLIFILFFLVLIFFVSCKKTEDPIKFPQGTFPDSTIALNSINSGFDDLDLTNIDLVIDESDIESYLLHGDIFALLSTSRENSGQQYDLIQCMITFEWDQTDGTFTLETNTDGDAFIEELIDAANTPMDDLGPYRRFSSIDGYEYLILSSENASGNLDLFYLMNMPVTGSFPAPVMGPYPVNLINTVNNDSYFSFDTSLDSAYFSSDREGNYDIYLNIRPPETAPNIWFDSDFEAAQKVDSLNSNAEDKCPMVFKRIMVFSSNREGGMGGYDLYYSKFENGKWNSPVNFGPGINTSHDEYRPVIGTHADFTNHFIIFSSNRPGNSDSFNLYFTGIDI
;
A
#
# COMPACT_ATOMS: atom_id res chain seq x y z
N MET A 1 78.31 12.38 11.51
CA MET A 1 76.95 12.93 11.44
C MET A 1 76.43 13.11 10.04
N LYS A 2 77.17 13.40 8.98
CA LYS A 2 76.64 13.58 7.59
C LYS A 2 76.23 12.30 6.87
N LYS A 3 76.64 11.09 7.28
CA LYS A 3 76.24 9.81 6.62
C LYS A 3 74.97 9.21 7.23
N LEU A 4 74.51 9.61 8.43
CA LEU A 4 73.25 9.13 9.01
C LEU A 4 72.04 9.86 8.47
N LEU A 5 72.15 11.13 8.05
CA LEU A 5 71.04 11.90 7.51
C LEU A 5 70.65 11.44 6.09
N SER A 6 71.60 10.90 5.29
CA SER A 6 71.29 10.42 3.92
C SER A 6 70.48 9.10 3.94
N SER A 7 70.70 8.23 4.95
CA SER A 7 69.98 6.97 5.08
C SER A 7 68.53 7.16 5.58
N PHE A 8 68.28 8.15 6.42
CA PHE A 8 66.92 8.46 6.86
C PHE A 8 66.06 9.09 5.77
N SER A 9 66.63 9.96 4.93
CA SER A 9 65.90 10.54 3.80
C SER A 9 65.52 9.50 2.76
N LEU A 10 66.37 8.50 2.48
CA LEU A 10 66.11 7.46 1.50
C LEU A 10 65.00 6.50 1.97
N ILE A 11 64.99 6.17 3.28
CA ILE A 11 63.96 5.31 3.87
C ILE A 11 62.61 6.03 3.89
N PHE A 12 62.54 7.33 4.14
CA PHE A 12 61.33 8.11 4.13
C PHE A 12 60.74 8.27 2.71
N ILE A 13 61.58 8.44 1.69
CA ILE A 13 61.16 8.50 0.30
C ILE A 13 60.67 7.13 -0.19
N LEU A 14 61.30 6.02 0.23
CA LEU A 14 60.82 4.69 -0.12
C LEU A 14 59.46 4.36 0.57
N PHE A 15 59.29 4.80 1.83
CA PHE A 15 58.03 4.60 2.55
C PHE A 15 56.89 5.44 1.94
N PHE A 16 57.19 6.64 1.47
CA PHE A 16 56.20 7.48 0.79
C PHE A 16 55.83 6.95 -0.62
N LEU A 17 56.78 6.40 -1.35
CA LEU A 17 56.57 5.73 -2.63
C LEU A 17 55.75 4.44 -2.45
N VAL A 18 55.99 3.66 -1.42
CA VAL A 18 55.17 2.47 -1.11
C VAL A 18 53.75 2.84 -0.68
N LEU A 19 53.58 3.94 0.10
CA LEU A 19 52.23 4.43 0.41
C LEU A 19 51.45 4.94 -0.82
N ILE A 20 52.17 5.57 -1.76
CA ILE A 20 51.52 6.02 -3.02
C ILE A 20 51.12 4.82 -3.89
N PHE A 21 51.84 3.71 -3.86
CA PHE A 21 51.49 2.50 -4.58
C PHE A 21 50.31 1.74 -3.94
N PHE A 22 50.05 1.90 -2.66
CA PHE A 22 48.90 1.29 -2.00
C PHE A 22 47.61 2.15 -2.07
N VAL A 23 47.71 3.43 -2.48
CA VAL A 23 46.57 4.32 -2.72
C VAL A 23 46.13 4.28 -4.19
N SER A 24 46.91 3.60 -5.07
CA SER A 24 46.54 3.48 -6.48
C SER A 24 45.81 2.18 -6.77
N CYS A 25 44.62 2.32 -7.23
CA CYS A 25 43.74 1.32 -7.81
C CYS A 25 42.87 0.49 -6.84
N LYS A 26 41.94 1.13 -6.12
CA LYS A 26 40.58 0.73 -6.35
C LYS A 26 40.06 1.64 -7.47
N LYS A 27 40.11 1.21 -8.72
CA LYS A 27 39.11 1.61 -9.68
C LYS A 27 37.79 1.20 -8.98
N THR A 28 37.07 2.14 -8.40
CA THR A 28 35.65 1.98 -8.24
C THR A 28 35.15 1.91 -9.68
N GLU A 29 34.90 0.70 -10.16
CA GLU A 29 34.08 0.54 -11.35
C GLU A 29 32.80 1.31 -11.00
N ASP A 30 32.42 2.24 -11.86
CA ASP A 30 31.15 2.89 -11.69
C ASP A 30 30.11 1.76 -11.59
N PRO A 31 29.21 1.81 -10.58
CA PRO A 31 28.23 0.76 -10.44
C PRO A 31 27.50 0.59 -11.78
N ILE A 32 27.40 -0.66 -12.22
CA ILE A 32 26.68 -0.98 -13.46
C ILE A 32 25.27 -0.44 -13.26
N LYS A 33 24.90 0.59 -14.05
CA LYS A 33 23.54 1.09 -14.05
C LYS A 33 22.74 0.26 -15.04
N PHE A 34 21.86 -0.56 -14.50
CA PHE A 34 20.85 -1.21 -15.31
C PHE A 34 19.76 -0.19 -15.71
N PRO A 35 19.12 -0.38 -16.89
CA PRO A 35 17.95 0.41 -17.23
C PRO A 35 16.83 0.17 -16.21
N GLN A 36 16.00 1.17 -15.98
CA GLN A 36 14.80 0.98 -15.15
C GLN A 36 13.87 -0.04 -15.79
N GLY A 37 13.23 -0.87 -14.97
CA GLY A 37 12.22 -1.84 -15.38
C GLY A 37 10.89 -1.19 -15.70
N THR A 38 9.97 -2.01 -16.14
CA THR A 38 8.59 -1.65 -16.37
C THR A 38 7.72 -2.80 -15.84
N PHE A 39 6.84 -2.54 -14.90
CA PHE A 39 5.85 -3.54 -14.49
C PHE A 39 4.99 -3.92 -15.68
N PRO A 40 4.70 -5.21 -15.89
CA PRO A 40 3.95 -5.67 -17.05
C PRO A 40 2.53 -5.06 -17.08
N ASP A 41 2.11 -4.59 -18.25
CA ASP A 41 0.78 -4.03 -18.50
C ASP A 41 -0.32 -5.09 -18.71
N SER A 42 0.08 -6.35 -18.77
CA SER A 42 -0.85 -7.48 -18.80
C SER A 42 -1.35 -7.80 -17.40
N THR A 43 -2.65 -7.91 -17.23
CA THR A 43 -3.27 -8.26 -15.95
C THR A 43 -2.93 -9.69 -15.54
N ILE A 44 -2.35 -9.86 -14.36
CA ILE A 44 -1.92 -11.14 -13.78
C ILE A 44 -2.83 -11.47 -12.59
N ALA A 45 -3.49 -12.63 -12.60
CA ALA A 45 -4.26 -13.12 -11.46
C ALA A 45 -3.32 -13.63 -10.35
N LEU A 46 -3.55 -13.24 -9.10
CA LEU A 46 -2.76 -13.65 -7.93
C LEU A 46 -3.22 -15.04 -7.43
N ASN A 47 -3.09 -16.05 -8.29
CA ASN A 47 -3.72 -17.35 -8.12
C ASN A 47 -3.40 -18.08 -6.82
N SER A 48 -2.22 -17.87 -6.23
CA SER A 48 -1.84 -18.54 -4.99
C SER A 48 -2.48 -17.91 -3.75
N ILE A 49 -2.94 -16.65 -3.86
CA ILE A 49 -3.72 -15.99 -2.81
C ILE A 49 -5.22 -16.20 -3.05
N ASN A 50 -5.67 -16.21 -4.31
CA ASN A 50 -7.08 -16.39 -4.65
C ASN A 50 -7.57 -17.77 -4.22
N SER A 51 -8.60 -17.81 -3.37
CA SER A 51 -9.04 -19.02 -2.66
C SER A 51 -10.23 -19.75 -3.30
N GLY A 52 -10.93 -19.11 -4.22
CA GLY A 52 -12.23 -19.57 -4.74
C GLY A 52 -13.43 -19.04 -3.95
N PHE A 53 -13.17 -18.31 -2.88
CA PHE A 53 -14.10 -17.42 -2.19
C PHE A 53 -13.78 -15.97 -2.54
N ASP A 54 -14.53 -15.01 -2.02
CA ASP A 54 -14.22 -13.60 -2.23
C ASP A 54 -12.92 -13.24 -1.52
N ASP A 55 -11.95 -12.79 -2.30
CA ASP A 55 -10.68 -12.23 -1.86
C ASP A 55 -10.68 -10.76 -2.29
N LEU A 56 -10.89 -9.89 -1.31
CA LEU A 56 -11.11 -8.45 -1.49
C LEU A 56 -9.99 -7.65 -0.84
N ASP A 57 -10.04 -6.36 -0.94
CA ASP A 57 -9.37 -5.37 -0.09
C ASP A 57 -7.93 -5.68 0.32
N LEU A 58 -6.97 -5.47 -0.56
CA LEU A 58 -5.58 -5.42 -0.09
C LEU A 58 -5.33 -4.12 0.69
N THR A 59 -4.51 -4.17 1.77
CA THR A 59 -3.98 -2.95 2.40
C THR A 59 -3.17 -2.11 1.43
N ASN A 60 -2.95 -0.84 1.78
CA ASN A 60 -1.95 -0.03 1.13
C ASN A 60 -0.59 -0.74 1.07
N ILE A 61 0.12 -0.55 -0.03
CA ILE A 61 1.32 -1.29 -0.36
C ILE A 61 2.54 -0.71 0.38
N ASP A 62 3.20 -1.54 1.16
CA ASP A 62 4.55 -1.33 1.65
C ASP A 62 5.49 -2.27 0.87
N LEU A 63 6.14 -1.73 -0.16
CA LEU A 63 7.09 -2.46 -0.98
C LEU A 63 8.48 -2.37 -0.36
N VAL A 64 9.04 -3.49 0.02
CA VAL A 64 10.43 -3.62 0.47
C VAL A 64 11.25 -4.27 -0.64
N ILE A 65 12.33 -3.63 -1.04
CA ILE A 65 13.29 -4.23 -1.99
C ILE A 65 14.54 -4.64 -1.23
N ASP A 66 14.93 -5.88 -1.40
CA ASP A 66 16.18 -6.38 -0.87
C ASP A 66 17.32 -6.00 -1.83
N GLU A 67 18.05 -4.94 -1.48
CA GLU A 67 19.26 -4.51 -2.19
C GLU A 67 20.51 -5.30 -1.77
N SER A 68 20.37 -6.32 -0.91
CA SER A 68 21.51 -7.03 -0.33
C SER A 68 22.28 -7.88 -1.35
N ASP A 69 21.70 -8.17 -2.50
CA ASP A 69 22.27 -9.01 -3.55
C ASP A 69 22.86 -8.17 -4.70
N ILE A 70 23.75 -7.24 -4.38
CA ILE A 70 24.40 -6.32 -5.33
C ILE A 70 25.16 -7.06 -6.47
N GLU A 71 25.43 -8.35 -6.31
CA GLU A 71 26.05 -9.20 -7.32
C GLU A 71 25.04 -9.95 -8.20
N SER A 72 23.75 -9.97 -7.83
CA SER A 72 22.70 -10.58 -8.63
C SER A 72 22.08 -9.54 -9.58
N TYR A 73 21.83 -9.96 -10.80
CA TYR A 73 21.09 -9.15 -11.79
C TYR A 73 19.58 -9.21 -11.55
N LEU A 74 19.14 -9.88 -10.50
CA LEU A 74 17.74 -10.00 -10.10
C LEU A 74 17.41 -8.95 -9.05
N LEU A 75 16.42 -8.13 -9.34
CA LEU A 75 15.78 -7.27 -8.35
C LEU A 75 14.65 -8.08 -7.69
N HIS A 76 14.75 -8.26 -6.40
CA HIS A 76 13.77 -8.98 -5.60
C HIS A 76 12.99 -7.98 -4.75
N GLY A 77 11.65 -8.04 -4.77
CA GLY A 77 10.81 -7.15 -4.00
C GLY A 77 9.64 -7.88 -3.36
N ASP A 78 9.42 -7.59 -2.07
CA ASP A 78 8.32 -8.13 -1.29
C ASP A 78 7.30 -7.06 -0.96
N ILE A 79 6.02 -7.38 -1.13
CA ILE A 79 4.88 -6.59 -0.72
C ILE A 79 4.18 -7.35 0.40
N PHE A 80 4.27 -6.82 1.63
CA PHE A 80 3.54 -7.35 2.77
C PHE A 80 2.20 -6.63 2.87
N ALA A 81 1.12 -7.38 2.87
CA ALA A 81 -0.21 -6.82 2.87
C ALA A 81 -1.18 -7.61 3.76
N LEU A 82 -2.29 -6.99 4.09
CA LEU A 82 -3.47 -7.65 4.63
C LEU A 82 -4.53 -7.75 3.54
N LEU A 83 -5.34 -8.76 3.64
CA LEU A 83 -6.39 -9.10 2.70
C LEU A 83 -7.67 -9.39 3.47
N SER A 84 -8.79 -8.77 3.08
CA SER A 84 -10.12 -9.19 3.54
C SER A 84 -10.61 -10.35 2.68
N THR A 85 -10.96 -11.46 3.30
CA THR A 85 -11.39 -12.66 2.59
C THR A 85 -12.52 -13.37 3.32
N SER A 86 -13.42 -14.00 2.56
CA SER A 86 -14.50 -14.82 3.13
C SER A 86 -14.14 -16.31 3.24
N ARG A 87 -12.88 -16.68 2.99
CA ARG A 87 -12.44 -18.10 2.95
C ARG A 87 -12.53 -18.81 4.30
N GLU A 88 -12.21 -18.11 5.39
CA GLU A 88 -12.13 -18.70 6.73
C GLU A 88 -13.52 -19.15 7.22
N ASN A 89 -14.57 -18.44 6.82
CA ASN A 89 -15.96 -18.72 7.20
C ASN A 89 -16.81 -19.31 6.06
N SER A 90 -16.16 -19.94 5.07
CA SER A 90 -16.83 -20.61 3.95
C SER A 90 -17.77 -19.66 3.16
N GLY A 91 -17.37 -18.42 2.99
CA GLY A 91 -18.11 -17.40 2.22
C GLY A 91 -19.21 -16.68 2.99
N GLN A 92 -19.26 -16.80 4.32
CA GLN A 92 -20.34 -16.20 5.13
C GLN A 92 -19.94 -14.88 5.79
N GLN A 93 -18.64 -14.62 5.96
CA GLN A 93 -18.11 -13.47 6.68
C GLN A 93 -16.73 -13.15 6.15
N TYR A 94 -16.36 -11.89 6.17
CA TYR A 94 -15.03 -11.42 5.80
C TYR A 94 -14.16 -11.23 7.01
N ASP A 95 -12.99 -11.86 7.00
CA ASP A 95 -11.93 -11.70 7.99
C ASP A 95 -10.65 -11.23 7.33
N LEU A 96 -9.77 -10.61 8.11
CA LEU A 96 -8.44 -10.22 7.66
C LEU A 96 -7.46 -11.40 7.77
N ILE A 97 -6.65 -11.57 6.75
CA ILE A 97 -5.48 -12.46 6.78
C ILE A 97 -4.25 -11.73 6.25
N GLN A 98 -3.06 -12.24 6.55
CA GLN A 98 -1.82 -11.77 5.95
C GLN A 98 -1.62 -12.39 4.57
N CYS A 99 -0.94 -11.64 3.70
CA CYS A 99 -0.40 -12.17 2.46
C CYS A 99 0.91 -11.48 2.10
N MET A 100 1.72 -12.16 1.30
CA MET A 100 2.95 -11.65 0.73
C MET A 100 2.94 -11.86 -0.78
N ILE A 101 3.31 -10.84 -1.51
CA ILE A 101 3.48 -10.85 -2.96
C ILE A 101 4.94 -10.57 -3.22
N THR A 102 5.64 -11.55 -3.78
CA THR A 102 7.05 -11.44 -4.15
C THR A 102 7.16 -11.28 -5.65
N PHE A 103 7.92 -10.30 -6.10
CA PHE A 103 8.29 -10.20 -7.50
C PHE A 103 9.80 -10.29 -7.69
N GLU A 104 10.21 -10.85 -8.82
CA GLU A 104 11.57 -10.83 -9.29
C GLU A 104 11.61 -10.17 -10.68
N TRP A 105 12.59 -9.32 -10.89
CA TRP A 105 12.84 -8.71 -12.19
C TRP A 105 14.30 -8.91 -12.58
N ASP A 106 14.51 -9.64 -13.68
CA ASP A 106 15.83 -9.82 -14.26
C ASP A 106 16.23 -8.56 -15.06
N GLN A 107 17.20 -7.84 -14.53
CA GLN A 107 17.69 -6.59 -15.11
C GLN A 107 18.43 -6.79 -16.43
N THR A 108 18.78 -8.03 -16.81
CA THR A 108 19.53 -8.34 -18.03
C THR A 108 18.62 -8.57 -19.23
N ASP A 109 17.48 -9.20 -19.05
CA ASP A 109 16.55 -9.53 -20.14
C ASP A 109 15.13 -8.96 -19.95
N GLY A 110 14.84 -8.38 -18.76
CA GLY A 110 13.55 -7.77 -18.46
C GLY A 110 12.46 -8.77 -18.07
N THR A 111 12.82 -10.02 -17.77
CA THR A 111 11.84 -11.01 -17.30
C THR A 111 11.29 -10.60 -15.94
N PHE A 112 9.98 -10.54 -15.82
CA PHE A 112 9.25 -10.26 -14.58
C PHE A 112 8.47 -11.49 -14.15
N THR A 113 8.67 -11.93 -12.90
CA THR A 113 7.91 -13.01 -12.28
C THR A 113 7.24 -12.52 -11.02
N LEU A 114 6.13 -13.15 -10.65
CA LEU A 114 5.34 -12.78 -9.49
C LEU A 114 4.86 -14.06 -8.80
N GLU A 115 5.20 -14.18 -7.51
CA GLU A 115 4.77 -15.26 -6.63
C GLU A 115 3.97 -14.68 -5.47
N THR A 116 3.06 -15.47 -4.93
CA THR A 116 2.21 -15.05 -3.81
C THR A 116 2.06 -16.16 -2.80
N ASN A 117 1.98 -15.80 -1.52
CA ASN A 117 1.70 -16.74 -0.44
C ASN A 117 0.92 -16.04 0.69
N THR A 118 0.52 -16.81 1.69
CA THR A 118 -0.17 -16.33 2.90
C THR A 118 0.74 -16.38 4.13
N ASP A 119 2.06 -16.41 3.94
CA ASP A 119 3.01 -16.32 5.04
C ASP A 119 2.92 -14.93 5.69
N GLY A 120 3.14 -14.87 6.98
CA GLY A 120 2.93 -13.67 7.76
C GLY A 120 4.00 -13.40 8.80
N ASP A 121 3.93 -12.23 9.36
CA ASP A 121 4.74 -11.72 10.47
C ASP A 121 3.96 -11.82 11.78
N ALA A 122 4.57 -12.34 12.85
CA ALA A 122 3.91 -12.52 14.14
C ALA A 122 3.44 -11.20 14.78
N PHE A 123 4.08 -10.07 14.47
CA PHE A 123 3.64 -8.75 14.93
C PHE A 123 2.31 -8.35 14.27
N ILE A 124 2.15 -8.66 13.00
CA ILE A 124 0.92 -8.39 12.25
C ILE A 124 -0.20 -9.37 12.65
N GLU A 125 0.15 -10.61 12.96
CA GLU A 125 -0.81 -11.62 13.43
C GLU A 125 -1.55 -11.14 14.70
N GLU A 126 -0.84 -10.56 15.67
CA GLU A 126 -1.48 -10.01 16.87
C GLU A 126 -2.47 -8.88 16.56
N LEU A 127 -2.19 -8.04 15.54
CA LEU A 127 -3.11 -7.00 15.07
C LEU A 127 -4.36 -7.61 14.42
N ILE A 128 -4.17 -8.63 13.58
CA ILE A 128 -5.27 -9.32 12.89
C ILE A 128 -6.17 -10.05 13.87
N ASP A 129 -5.60 -10.79 14.81
CA ASP A 129 -6.35 -11.51 15.84
C ASP A 129 -7.22 -10.55 16.67
N ALA A 130 -6.75 -9.33 16.92
CA ALA A 130 -7.49 -8.30 17.62
C ALA A 130 -8.50 -7.55 16.72
N ALA A 131 -8.29 -7.53 15.41
CA ALA A 131 -9.14 -6.84 14.45
C ALA A 131 -10.33 -7.70 14.00
N ASN A 132 -10.13 -9.00 13.80
CA ASN A 132 -11.17 -9.90 13.35
C ASN A 132 -12.27 -10.04 14.40
N THR A 133 -13.51 -9.73 14.01
CA THR A 133 -14.70 -9.74 14.83
C THR A 133 -15.66 -10.84 14.34
N PRO A 134 -16.79 -11.12 15.04
CA PRO A 134 -17.83 -11.98 14.48
C PRO A 134 -18.64 -11.35 13.34
N MET A 135 -18.24 -10.19 12.83
CA MET A 135 -18.91 -9.44 11.78
C MET A 135 -17.94 -9.28 10.59
N ASP A 136 -18.42 -8.71 9.49
CA ASP A 136 -17.56 -8.43 8.33
C ASP A 136 -16.49 -7.39 8.64
N ASP A 137 -15.24 -7.73 8.43
CA ASP A 137 -14.06 -6.89 8.62
C ASP A 137 -13.41 -6.61 7.25
N LEU A 138 -13.47 -5.36 6.80
CA LEU A 138 -13.21 -4.95 5.43
C LEU A 138 -12.26 -3.75 5.35
N GLY A 139 -11.63 -3.57 4.18
CA GLY A 139 -10.89 -2.36 3.83
C GLY A 139 -9.72 -2.04 4.75
N PRO A 140 -8.83 -3.00 5.07
CA PRO A 140 -7.72 -2.74 5.96
C PRO A 140 -6.78 -1.68 5.37
N TYR A 141 -6.37 -0.73 6.20
CA TYR A 141 -5.38 0.29 5.88
C TYR A 141 -4.34 0.36 6.99
N ARG A 142 -3.07 0.16 6.65
CA ARG A 142 -1.95 0.14 7.60
C ARG A 142 -1.09 1.38 7.48
N ARG A 143 -0.69 1.99 8.60
CA ARG A 143 0.20 3.14 8.57
C ARG A 143 0.98 3.33 9.85
N PHE A 144 2.30 3.48 9.72
CA PHE A 144 3.15 3.95 10.80
C PHE A 144 3.06 5.47 10.93
N SER A 145 2.89 5.95 12.15
CA SER A 145 2.87 7.36 12.50
C SER A 145 4.16 7.75 13.24
N SER A 146 4.97 8.60 12.64
CA SER A 146 6.17 9.15 13.26
C SER A 146 5.88 10.19 14.35
N ILE A 147 4.62 10.62 14.50
CA ILE A 147 4.20 11.60 15.51
C ILE A 147 4.20 10.99 16.90
N ASP A 148 3.74 9.74 17.00
CA ASP A 148 3.57 9.02 18.27
C ASP A 148 4.29 7.66 18.31
N GLY A 149 4.81 7.19 17.17
CA GLY A 149 5.57 5.94 17.06
C GLY A 149 4.72 4.68 16.98
N TYR A 150 3.41 4.80 16.75
CA TYR A 150 2.51 3.66 16.61
C TYR A 150 2.32 3.24 15.16
N GLU A 151 2.19 1.93 14.96
CA GLU A 151 1.58 1.34 13.78
C GLU A 151 0.07 1.34 13.98
N TYR A 152 -0.66 1.84 13.01
CA TYR A 152 -2.11 1.86 12.97
C TYR A 152 -2.63 0.86 11.95
N LEU A 153 -3.65 0.10 12.33
CA LEU A 153 -4.52 -0.63 11.42
C LEU A 153 -5.91 0.00 11.52
N ILE A 154 -6.38 0.56 10.42
CA ILE A 154 -7.74 1.11 10.29
C ILE A 154 -8.51 0.15 9.39
N LEU A 155 -9.74 -0.18 9.75
CA LEU A 155 -10.61 -1.06 8.99
C LEU A 155 -12.06 -0.62 9.09
N SER A 156 -12.89 -1.15 8.22
CA SER A 156 -14.34 -1.03 8.28
C SER A 156 -14.92 -2.31 8.87
N SER A 157 -15.70 -2.22 9.90
CA SER A 157 -16.38 -3.37 10.49
C SER A 157 -17.86 -3.10 10.66
N GLU A 158 -18.68 -4.13 10.49
CA GLU A 158 -20.13 -4.00 10.63
C GLU A 158 -20.50 -3.79 12.12
N ASN A 159 -21.24 -2.75 12.38
CA ASN A 159 -21.73 -2.44 13.73
C ASN A 159 -23.03 -3.20 14.07
N ALA A 160 -23.50 -3.09 15.30
CA ALA A 160 -24.72 -3.75 15.79
C ALA A 160 -26.02 -3.36 15.04
N SER A 161 -25.97 -2.29 14.23
CA SER A 161 -27.10 -1.83 13.40
C SER A 161 -27.04 -2.36 11.97
N GLY A 162 -25.97 -3.07 11.60
CA GLY A 162 -25.72 -3.59 10.27
C GLY A 162 -25.09 -2.55 9.32
N ASN A 163 -24.58 -1.43 9.85
CA ASN A 163 -23.83 -0.44 9.07
C ASN A 163 -22.33 -0.64 9.24
N LEU A 164 -21.56 -0.29 8.23
CA LEU A 164 -20.10 -0.26 8.32
C LEU A 164 -19.65 1.01 9.04
N ASP A 165 -18.86 0.82 10.11
CA ASP A 165 -18.16 1.89 10.83
C ASP A 165 -16.64 1.70 10.69
N LEU A 166 -15.90 2.80 10.76
CA LEU A 166 -14.45 2.77 10.82
C LEU A 166 -13.97 2.53 12.25
N PHE A 167 -13.06 1.58 12.38
CA PHE A 167 -12.35 1.27 13.63
C PHE A 167 -10.85 1.37 13.43
N TYR A 168 -10.11 1.62 14.50
CA TYR A 168 -8.66 1.55 14.47
C TYR A 168 -8.10 0.73 15.63
N LEU A 169 -7.02 0.03 15.34
CA LEU A 169 -6.13 -0.60 16.29
C LEU A 169 -4.77 0.05 16.19
N MET A 170 -4.00 -0.01 17.26
CA MET A 170 -2.63 0.47 17.24
C MET A 170 -1.72 -0.43 18.06
N ASN A 171 -0.49 -0.56 17.61
CA ASN A 171 0.57 -1.26 18.31
C ASN A 171 1.87 -0.49 18.13
N MET A 172 2.77 -0.59 19.10
CA MET A 172 4.09 0.05 18.99
C MET A 172 5.08 -0.99 18.47
N PRO A 173 5.66 -0.82 17.27
CA PRO A 173 6.71 -1.70 16.80
C PRO A 173 7.92 -1.56 17.72
N VAL A 174 8.23 -2.60 18.46
CA VAL A 174 9.36 -2.60 19.39
C VAL A 174 10.56 -3.23 18.70
N THR A 175 11.62 -2.47 18.59
CA THR A 175 12.92 -3.01 18.19
C THR A 175 13.47 -3.89 19.32
N GLY A 176 13.39 -5.22 19.14
CA GLY A 176 14.27 -6.13 19.89
C GLY A 176 13.66 -7.17 20.79
N SER A 177 12.39 -7.19 21.13
CA SER A 177 11.67 -8.35 21.68
C SER A 177 10.23 -8.00 22.01
N PHE A 178 9.32 -8.74 21.49
CA PHE A 178 7.87 -8.68 21.65
C PHE A 178 7.22 -7.32 21.46
N PRO A 179 6.26 -7.22 20.53
CA PRO A 179 5.48 -6.00 20.35
C PRO A 179 4.77 -5.62 21.65
N ALA A 180 4.56 -4.33 21.83
CA ALA A 180 3.66 -3.87 22.88
C ALA A 180 2.26 -4.45 22.62
N PRO A 181 1.43 -4.66 23.68
CA PRO A 181 0.08 -5.17 23.50
C PRO A 181 -0.71 -4.33 22.51
N VAL A 182 -1.51 -4.98 21.66
CA VAL A 182 -2.44 -4.32 20.75
C VAL A 182 -3.48 -3.54 21.54
N MET A 183 -3.75 -2.32 21.13
CA MET A 183 -4.77 -1.44 21.69
C MET A 183 -5.89 -1.25 20.67
N GLY A 184 -7.12 -1.38 21.11
CA GLY A 184 -8.32 -1.31 20.27
C GLY A 184 -9.06 -2.67 20.19
N PRO A 185 -9.99 -2.85 19.24
CA PRO A 185 -10.43 -1.84 18.28
C PRO A 185 -11.18 -0.66 18.94
N TYR A 186 -10.89 0.54 18.49
CA TYR A 186 -11.57 1.76 18.91
C TYR A 186 -12.34 2.35 17.72
N PRO A 187 -13.56 2.89 17.93
CA PRO A 187 -14.27 3.56 16.84
C PRO A 187 -13.58 4.86 16.44
N VAL A 188 -13.66 5.22 15.18
CA VAL A 188 -13.23 6.54 14.68
C VAL A 188 -14.37 7.54 14.91
N ASN A 189 -14.50 8.05 16.14
CA ASN A 189 -15.59 8.92 16.58
C ASN A 189 -15.73 10.19 15.73
N LEU A 190 -14.61 10.71 15.24
CA LEU A 190 -14.55 11.88 14.37
C LEU A 190 -15.35 11.72 13.07
N ILE A 191 -15.42 10.50 12.53
CA ILE A 191 -15.92 10.21 11.18
C ILE A 191 -17.26 9.48 11.21
N ASN A 192 -17.41 8.48 12.07
CA ASN A 192 -18.54 7.57 12.04
C ASN A 192 -19.88 8.28 12.28
N THR A 193 -20.88 7.91 11.45
CA THR A 193 -22.25 8.44 11.49
C THR A 193 -23.27 7.32 11.76
N VAL A 194 -24.53 7.57 11.53
CA VAL A 194 -25.60 6.55 11.54
C VAL A 194 -25.70 5.79 10.21
N ASN A 195 -24.88 6.14 9.25
CA ASN A 195 -24.81 5.57 7.92
C ASN A 195 -23.57 4.69 7.78
N ASN A 196 -23.32 4.17 6.58
CA ASN A 196 -22.06 3.45 6.34
C ASN A 196 -20.89 4.43 6.17
N ASP A 197 -19.84 4.23 6.93
CA ASP A 197 -18.57 4.95 6.84
C ASP A 197 -17.44 3.90 6.70
N SER A 198 -16.71 3.91 5.58
CA SER A 198 -15.85 2.77 5.20
C SER A 198 -14.66 3.19 4.33
N TYR A 199 -13.70 2.29 4.14
CA TYR A 199 -12.58 2.42 3.20
C TYR A 199 -11.74 3.66 3.40
N PHE A 200 -10.94 3.63 4.42
CA PHE A 200 -10.09 4.73 4.86
C PHE A 200 -8.76 4.79 4.09
N SER A 201 -8.28 5.99 3.80
CA SER A 201 -6.93 6.24 3.29
C SER A 201 -6.40 7.59 3.75
N PHE A 202 -5.17 7.62 4.28
CA PHE A 202 -4.44 8.88 4.46
C PHE A 202 -3.73 9.31 3.18
N ASP A 203 -3.49 10.62 3.07
CA ASP A 203 -2.45 11.11 2.19
C ASP A 203 -1.05 10.78 2.74
N THR A 204 0.00 11.05 1.95
CA THR A 204 1.38 10.71 2.33
C THR A 204 1.86 11.44 3.59
N SER A 205 1.32 12.62 3.89
CA SER A 205 1.70 13.44 5.04
C SER A 205 0.90 13.08 6.30
N LEU A 206 -0.10 12.22 6.22
CA LEU A 206 -1.08 11.91 7.26
C LEU A 206 -1.92 13.12 7.69
N ASP A 207 -2.00 14.16 6.86
CA ASP A 207 -2.77 15.35 7.20
C ASP A 207 -4.20 15.31 6.69
N SER A 208 -4.46 14.51 5.65
CA SER A 208 -5.75 14.37 5.00
C SER A 208 -6.21 12.91 5.03
N ALA A 209 -7.36 12.67 5.63
CA ALA A 209 -8.03 11.37 5.65
C ALA A 209 -9.18 11.35 4.64
N TYR A 210 -9.13 10.44 3.71
CA TYR A 210 -10.18 10.17 2.74
C TYR A 210 -10.91 8.88 3.11
N PHE A 211 -12.21 8.86 2.92
CA PHE A 211 -13.04 7.68 3.21
C PHE A 211 -14.33 7.72 2.39
N SER A 212 -15.02 6.59 2.35
CA SER A 212 -16.32 6.47 1.67
C SER A 212 -17.45 6.56 2.68
N SER A 213 -18.52 7.27 2.34
CA SER A 213 -19.72 7.32 3.17
C SER A 213 -20.98 7.48 2.33
N ASP A 214 -22.07 6.83 2.73
CA ASP A 214 -23.39 6.97 2.11
C ASP A 214 -24.33 7.94 2.88
N ARG A 215 -23.75 8.80 3.73
CA ARG A 215 -24.47 9.77 4.57
C ARG A 215 -25.41 10.73 3.85
N GLU A 216 -25.22 10.93 2.54
CA GLU A 216 -26.07 11.75 1.68
C GLU A 216 -26.93 10.93 0.70
N GLY A 217 -26.99 9.60 0.87
CA GLY A 217 -27.90 8.70 0.18
C GLY A 217 -27.26 7.80 -0.88
N ASN A 218 -26.05 8.11 -1.33
CA ASN A 218 -25.17 7.23 -2.10
C ASN A 218 -23.75 7.33 -1.56
N TYR A 219 -22.91 6.35 -1.86
CA TYR A 219 -21.53 6.42 -1.45
C TYR A 219 -20.76 7.51 -2.21
N ASP A 220 -20.16 8.38 -1.45
CA ASP A 220 -19.28 9.45 -1.92
C ASP A 220 -17.95 9.43 -1.17
N ILE A 221 -16.92 10.01 -1.75
CA ILE A 221 -15.61 10.21 -1.14
C ILE A 221 -15.62 11.51 -0.33
N TYR A 222 -15.29 11.40 0.95
CA TYR A 222 -15.21 12.50 1.90
C TYR A 222 -13.77 12.72 2.37
N LEU A 223 -13.52 13.87 2.94
CA LEU A 223 -12.25 14.34 3.46
C LEU A 223 -12.42 14.97 4.85
N ASN A 224 -11.59 14.54 5.81
CA ASN A 224 -11.29 15.28 7.03
C ASN A 224 -9.81 15.66 7.05
N ILE A 225 -9.48 16.83 7.61
CA ILE A 225 -8.11 17.32 7.72
C ILE A 225 -7.67 17.25 9.17
N ARG A 226 -6.59 16.51 9.43
CA ARG A 226 -6.01 16.37 10.76
C ARG A 226 -5.24 17.64 11.13
N PRO A 227 -5.45 18.21 12.32
CA PRO A 227 -4.64 19.32 12.80
C PRO A 227 -3.15 18.92 12.88
N PRO A 228 -2.23 19.81 12.49
CA PRO A 228 -0.79 19.56 12.60
C PRO A 228 -0.40 19.12 14.02
N GLU A 229 0.60 18.22 14.12
CA GLU A 229 1.15 17.70 15.39
C GLU A 229 0.17 16.93 16.28
N THR A 230 -1.07 16.72 15.86
CA THR A 230 -2.04 15.89 16.58
C THR A 230 -1.84 14.43 16.21
N ALA A 231 -1.60 13.55 17.18
CA ALA A 231 -1.47 12.11 16.92
C ALA A 231 -2.78 11.54 16.36
N PRO A 232 -2.72 10.54 15.44
CA PRO A 232 -3.92 9.99 14.82
C PRO A 232 -4.96 9.49 15.82
N ASN A 233 -4.57 8.77 16.87
CA ASN A 233 -5.49 8.28 17.90
C ASN A 233 -6.23 9.41 18.64
N ILE A 234 -5.53 10.51 18.95
CA ILE A 234 -6.13 11.68 19.61
C ILE A 234 -7.14 12.36 18.67
N TRP A 235 -6.82 12.40 17.38
CA TRP A 235 -7.69 12.96 16.36
C TRP A 235 -8.90 12.08 16.11
N PHE A 236 -8.74 10.77 16.01
CA PHE A 236 -9.82 9.79 15.82
C PHE A 236 -10.82 9.76 16.96
N ASP A 237 -10.34 9.97 18.20
CA ASP A 237 -11.17 9.98 19.41
C ASP A 237 -11.81 11.36 19.70
N SER A 238 -11.54 12.37 18.87
CA SER A 238 -12.19 13.68 19.02
C SER A 238 -13.67 13.63 18.65
N ASP A 239 -14.41 14.66 19.07
CA ASP A 239 -15.83 14.79 18.74
C ASP A 239 -16.05 14.77 17.22
N PHE A 240 -17.22 14.29 16.81
CA PHE A 240 -17.62 14.27 15.40
C PHE A 240 -17.39 15.63 14.74
N GLU A 241 -16.72 15.60 13.60
CA GLU A 241 -16.51 16.75 12.73
C GLU A 241 -17.11 16.46 11.35
N ALA A 242 -17.89 17.40 10.82
CA ALA A 242 -18.51 17.24 9.51
C ALA A 242 -17.44 17.18 8.41
N ALA A 243 -17.31 16.01 7.79
CA ALA A 243 -16.39 15.80 6.68
C ALA A 243 -16.80 16.60 5.44
N GLN A 244 -15.82 16.96 4.64
CA GLN A 244 -16.02 17.67 3.37
C GLN A 244 -16.19 16.66 2.24
N LYS A 245 -17.30 16.72 1.52
CA LYS A 245 -17.47 15.97 0.28
C LYS A 245 -16.49 16.46 -0.78
N VAL A 246 -15.79 15.57 -1.44
CA VAL A 246 -14.81 15.93 -2.47
C VAL A 246 -15.49 16.00 -3.84
N ASP A 247 -16.18 17.09 -4.12
CA ASP A 247 -17.03 17.26 -5.32
C ASP A 247 -16.32 16.96 -6.64
N SER A 248 -15.02 17.20 -6.73
CA SER A 248 -14.25 16.94 -7.95
C SER A 248 -14.04 15.46 -8.26
N LEU A 249 -14.20 14.58 -7.26
CA LEU A 249 -14.04 13.14 -7.37
C LEU A 249 -15.39 12.44 -7.55
N ASN A 250 -16.41 12.97 -6.88
CA ASN A 250 -17.72 12.34 -6.77
C ASN A 250 -18.61 12.61 -7.99
N SER A 251 -19.53 11.70 -8.23
CA SER A 251 -20.55 11.74 -9.30
C SER A 251 -21.96 11.64 -8.69
N ASN A 252 -22.98 11.40 -9.53
CA ASN A 252 -24.32 11.07 -9.04
C ASN A 252 -24.51 9.57 -8.77
N ALA A 253 -23.46 8.79 -8.97
CA ALA A 253 -23.41 7.36 -8.72
C ALA A 253 -22.58 7.07 -7.47
N GLU A 254 -22.27 5.83 -7.18
CA GLU A 254 -21.45 5.48 -6.04
C GLU A 254 -19.96 5.62 -6.36
N ASP A 255 -19.24 6.34 -5.52
CA ASP A 255 -17.80 6.57 -5.60
C ASP A 255 -17.17 6.10 -4.28
N LYS A 256 -16.37 5.02 -4.30
CA LYS A 256 -15.91 4.29 -3.10
C LYS A 256 -14.44 3.90 -3.15
N CYS A 257 -13.96 3.44 -2.01
CA CYS A 257 -12.65 2.81 -1.85
C CYS A 257 -11.50 3.72 -2.30
N PRO A 258 -11.43 4.96 -1.79
CA PRO A 258 -10.34 5.86 -2.13
C PRO A 258 -9.02 5.33 -1.58
N MET A 259 -8.00 5.26 -2.44
CA MET A 259 -6.62 4.98 -2.03
C MET A 259 -5.71 6.06 -2.55
N VAL A 260 -5.05 6.77 -1.64
CA VAL A 260 -4.12 7.85 -1.97
C VAL A 260 -2.69 7.34 -1.98
N PHE A 261 -2.00 7.60 -3.07
CA PHE A 261 -0.57 7.37 -3.21
C PHE A 261 0.11 8.62 -3.75
N LYS A 262 0.89 9.29 -2.92
CA LYS A 262 1.51 10.59 -3.26
C LYS A 262 0.45 11.62 -3.71
N ARG A 263 0.43 11.95 -4.99
CA ARG A 263 -0.50 12.91 -5.60
C ARG A 263 -1.51 12.25 -6.55
N ILE A 264 -1.71 10.95 -6.39
CA ILE A 264 -2.63 10.14 -7.17
C ILE A 264 -3.65 9.55 -6.20
N MET A 265 -4.91 9.58 -6.55
CA MET A 265 -5.96 8.80 -5.92
C MET A 265 -6.50 7.80 -6.92
N VAL A 266 -6.63 6.55 -6.51
CA VAL A 266 -7.36 5.52 -7.23
C VAL A 266 -8.60 5.14 -6.43
N PHE A 267 -9.69 4.82 -7.10
CA PHE A 267 -10.96 4.49 -6.45
C PHE A 267 -11.89 3.73 -7.39
N SER A 268 -12.97 3.17 -6.85
CA SER A 268 -14.00 2.44 -7.59
C SER A 268 -15.25 3.31 -7.79
N SER A 269 -15.86 3.25 -8.96
CA SER A 269 -17.10 4.00 -9.25
C SER A 269 -17.97 3.26 -10.26
N ASN A 270 -19.29 3.29 -10.04
CA ASN A 270 -20.28 2.79 -10.99
C ASN A 270 -20.94 3.93 -11.81
N ARG A 271 -20.19 5.04 -12.01
CA ARG A 271 -20.65 6.21 -12.77
C ARG A 271 -20.95 5.89 -14.23
N GLU A 272 -21.86 6.65 -14.81
CA GLU A 272 -22.20 6.51 -16.22
C GLU A 272 -20.97 6.67 -17.14
N GLY A 273 -20.90 5.83 -18.16
CA GLY A 273 -19.79 5.81 -19.13
C GLY A 273 -18.67 4.85 -18.75
N GLY A 274 -18.83 4.05 -17.69
CA GLY A 274 -17.98 2.91 -17.36
C GLY A 274 -18.17 1.74 -18.33
N MET A 275 -17.47 0.64 -18.04
CA MET A 275 -17.45 -0.58 -18.84
C MET A 275 -18.26 -1.71 -18.23
N GLY A 276 -18.34 -1.75 -16.89
CA GLY A 276 -19.01 -2.78 -16.11
C GLY A 276 -19.97 -2.22 -15.07
N GLY A 277 -20.04 -2.86 -13.92
CA GLY A 277 -20.71 -2.35 -12.73
C GLY A 277 -19.83 -1.30 -12.07
N TYR A 278 -18.89 -1.71 -11.22
CA TYR A 278 -17.84 -0.82 -10.73
C TYR A 278 -16.62 -0.89 -11.63
N ASP A 279 -16.14 0.26 -12.04
CA ASP A 279 -14.88 0.44 -12.75
C ASP A 279 -13.88 1.16 -11.87
N LEU A 280 -12.59 0.98 -12.14
CA LEU A 280 -11.51 1.74 -11.52
C LEU A 280 -11.27 3.05 -12.23
N TYR A 281 -11.07 4.09 -11.41
CA TYR A 281 -10.74 5.44 -11.84
C TYR A 281 -9.52 5.94 -11.08
N TYR A 282 -8.81 6.91 -11.68
CA TYR A 282 -7.79 7.68 -10.99
C TYR A 282 -7.98 9.17 -11.15
N SER A 283 -7.44 9.92 -10.21
CA SER A 283 -7.34 11.38 -10.27
C SER A 283 -5.96 11.82 -9.80
N LYS A 284 -5.49 12.96 -10.32
CA LYS A 284 -4.23 13.61 -9.90
C LYS A 284 -4.54 14.86 -9.10
N PHE A 285 -3.78 15.04 -8.01
CA PHE A 285 -3.85 16.25 -7.20
C PHE A 285 -2.90 17.30 -7.74
N GLU A 286 -3.46 18.34 -8.36
CA GLU A 286 -2.72 19.43 -9.00
C GLU A 286 -3.33 20.78 -8.63
N ASN A 287 -2.48 21.77 -8.43
CA ASN A 287 -2.90 23.15 -8.10
C ASN A 287 -3.85 23.23 -6.88
N GLY A 288 -3.62 22.36 -5.88
CA GLY A 288 -4.38 22.35 -4.62
C GLY A 288 -5.75 21.64 -4.70
N LYS A 289 -6.02 20.90 -5.74
CA LYS A 289 -7.29 20.14 -5.91
C LYS A 289 -7.10 18.84 -6.70
N TRP A 290 -8.03 17.94 -6.54
CA TRP A 290 -8.16 16.75 -7.40
C TRP A 290 -8.71 17.16 -8.76
N ASN A 291 -8.12 16.64 -9.81
CA ASN A 291 -8.62 16.77 -11.18
C ASN A 291 -9.86 15.89 -11.39
N SER A 292 -10.56 16.06 -12.51
CA SER A 292 -11.65 15.16 -12.89
C SER A 292 -11.13 13.72 -13.04
N PRO A 293 -11.85 12.73 -12.52
CA PRO A 293 -11.46 11.32 -12.60
C PRO A 293 -11.34 10.83 -14.04
N VAL A 294 -10.38 9.95 -14.26
CA VAL A 294 -10.12 9.28 -15.55
C VAL A 294 -10.33 7.79 -15.36
N ASN A 295 -11.16 7.17 -16.21
CA ASN A 295 -11.34 5.71 -16.24
C ASN A 295 -10.06 5.03 -16.73
N PHE A 296 -9.64 3.94 -16.09
CA PHE A 296 -8.43 3.20 -16.49
C PHE A 296 -8.57 2.53 -17.87
N GLY A 297 -9.79 2.38 -18.38
CA GLY A 297 -10.06 1.80 -19.70
C GLY A 297 -9.96 0.28 -19.75
N PRO A 298 -10.06 -0.30 -20.96
CA PRO A 298 -10.26 -1.75 -21.16
C PRO A 298 -9.05 -2.62 -20.85
N GLY A 299 -7.89 -2.04 -20.56
CA GLY A 299 -6.72 -2.79 -20.06
C GLY A 299 -6.92 -3.28 -18.62
N ILE A 300 -7.75 -2.58 -17.85
CA ILE A 300 -8.04 -2.88 -16.45
C ILE A 300 -9.52 -3.15 -16.24
N ASN A 301 -10.39 -2.24 -16.68
CA ASN A 301 -11.83 -2.34 -16.52
C ASN A 301 -12.45 -3.29 -17.56
N THR A 302 -13.45 -4.05 -17.13
CA THR A 302 -14.14 -5.06 -17.95
C THR A 302 -15.66 -4.84 -17.90
N SER A 303 -16.45 -5.79 -18.40
CA SER A 303 -17.91 -5.79 -18.22
C SER A 303 -18.36 -6.29 -16.84
N HIS A 304 -17.43 -6.52 -15.92
CA HIS A 304 -17.63 -6.99 -14.56
C HIS A 304 -17.29 -5.88 -13.57
N ASP A 305 -17.29 -6.18 -12.29
CA ASP A 305 -16.83 -5.24 -11.27
C ASP A 305 -15.31 -5.30 -11.12
N GLU A 306 -14.67 -4.14 -11.15
CA GLU A 306 -13.32 -3.91 -10.69
C GLU A 306 -13.38 -3.04 -9.43
N TYR A 307 -12.77 -3.51 -8.35
CA TYR A 307 -13.07 -2.97 -7.03
C TYR A 307 -11.83 -2.85 -6.16
N ARG A 308 -11.85 -1.90 -5.21
CA ARG A 308 -10.87 -1.75 -4.12
C ARG A 308 -9.41 -1.74 -4.60
N PRO A 309 -9.05 -0.75 -5.40
CA PRO A 309 -7.69 -0.66 -5.94
C PRO A 309 -6.71 -0.20 -4.88
N VAL A 310 -5.48 -0.74 -4.92
CA VAL A 310 -4.30 -0.20 -4.25
C VAL A 310 -3.20 0.02 -5.27
N ILE A 311 -2.39 1.05 -5.09
CA ILE A 311 -1.37 1.48 -6.05
C ILE A 311 0.00 1.55 -5.39
N GLY A 312 1.03 1.18 -6.12
CA GLY A 312 2.42 1.26 -5.70
C GLY A 312 3.38 1.57 -6.84
N THR A 313 4.64 1.84 -6.47
CA THR A 313 5.75 2.01 -7.42
C THR A 313 7.07 1.76 -6.72
N HIS A 314 8.13 1.61 -7.48
CA HIS A 314 9.51 1.62 -7.00
C HIS A 314 10.41 2.46 -7.88
N ALA A 315 11.55 2.94 -7.33
CA ALA A 315 12.48 3.82 -8.03
C ALA A 315 13.17 3.16 -9.25
N ASP A 316 13.28 1.82 -9.23
CA ASP A 316 13.87 1.05 -10.33
C ASP A 316 12.90 0.73 -11.46
N PHE A 317 11.67 1.20 -11.37
CA PHE A 317 10.64 1.04 -12.40
C PHE A 317 10.20 2.39 -12.95
N THR A 318 9.82 2.41 -14.22
CA THR A 318 9.39 3.64 -14.93
C THR A 318 7.91 3.94 -14.75
N ASN A 319 7.11 2.92 -14.38
CA ASN A 319 5.66 3.02 -14.22
C ASN A 319 5.22 2.65 -12.80
N HIS A 320 3.94 2.72 -12.54
CA HIS A 320 3.30 2.27 -11.33
C HIS A 320 2.72 0.86 -11.53
N PHE A 321 2.31 0.21 -10.46
CA PHE A 321 1.44 -0.95 -10.52
C PHE A 321 0.20 -0.73 -9.68
N ILE A 322 -0.86 -1.47 -10.01
CA ILE A 322 -2.11 -1.49 -9.27
C ILE A 322 -2.48 -2.94 -8.95
N ILE A 323 -2.98 -3.17 -7.74
CA ILE A 323 -3.62 -4.42 -7.35
C ILE A 323 -5.07 -4.10 -7.05
N PHE A 324 -5.99 -4.95 -7.49
CA PHE A 324 -7.41 -4.73 -7.36
C PHE A 324 -8.17 -6.06 -7.35
N SER A 325 -9.40 -6.04 -6.84
CA SER A 325 -10.32 -7.17 -6.88
C SER A 325 -11.21 -7.10 -8.12
N SER A 326 -11.57 -8.23 -8.69
CA SER A 326 -12.56 -8.30 -9.75
C SER A 326 -13.29 -9.65 -9.76
N ASN A 327 -14.59 -9.62 -10.05
CA ASN A 327 -15.42 -10.80 -10.29
C ASN A 327 -15.48 -11.18 -11.78
N ARG A 328 -14.47 -10.75 -12.57
CA ARG A 328 -14.31 -11.17 -13.97
C ARG A 328 -14.16 -12.68 -14.07
N PRO A 329 -14.58 -13.32 -15.19
CA PRO A 329 -14.46 -14.77 -15.35
C PRO A 329 -13.03 -15.26 -15.11
N GLY A 330 -12.90 -16.23 -14.23
CA GLY A 330 -11.64 -16.85 -13.82
C GLY A 330 -11.89 -18.24 -13.24
N ASN A 331 -11.22 -18.56 -12.13
CA ASN A 331 -11.36 -19.86 -11.47
C ASN A 331 -12.67 -20.01 -10.67
N SER A 332 -13.39 -18.92 -10.40
CA SER A 332 -14.67 -18.89 -9.67
C SER A 332 -15.49 -17.68 -10.07
N ASP A 333 -16.76 -17.63 -9.67
CA ASP A 333 -17.63 -16.43 -9.81
C ASP A 333 -17.39 -15.42 -8.66
N SER A 334 -16.40 -15.66 -7.82
CA SER A 334 -16.02 -14.82 -6.67
C SER A 334 -15.06 -13.72 -7.08
N PHE A 335 -14.91 -12.71 -6.24
CA PHE A 335 -13.86 -11.71 -6.39
C PHE A 335 -12.48 -12.33 -6.20
N ASN A 336 -11.58 -12.01 -7.10
CA ASN A 336 -10.19 -12.44 -7.09
C ASN A 336 -9.28 -11.22 -7.22
N LEU A 337 -8.06 -11.32 -6.69
CA LEU A 337 -7.05 -10.28 -6.79
C LEU A 337 -6.26 -10.37 -8.10
N TYR A 338 -6.00 -9.21 -8.66
CA TYR A 338 -5.25 -9.03 -9.91
C TYR A 338 -4.19 -7.95 -9.76
N PHE A 339 -3.07 -8.14 -10.44
CA PHE A 339 -1.94 -7.21 -10.53
C PHE A 339 -1.77 -6.74 -11.97
N THR A 340 -1.42 -5.47 -12.19
CA THR A 340 -1.00 -4.96 -13.50
C THR A 340 -0.17 -3.68 -13.37
N GLY A 341 0.78 -3.47 -14.27
CA GLY A 341 1.46 -2.20 -14.46
C GLY A 341 0.56 -1.15 -15.10
N ILE A 342 0.76 0.10 -14.73
CA ILE A 342 -0.04 1.24 -15.21
C ILE A 342 0.84 2.47 -15.48
N ASP A 343 0.51 3.20 -16.53
CA ASP A 343 1.11 4.50 -16.87
C ASP A 343 0.10 5.61 -16.54
N ILE A 344 0.39 6.39 -15.48
CA ILE A 344 -0.45 7.51 -15.03
C ILE A 344 0.35 8.73 -14.60
#